data_939395273f9d4a50e1cd7ab20fa42025
#
_entry.id   939395273f9d4a50e1cd7ab20fa42025
#
_cell.length_a   1.000
_cell.length_b   1.000
_cell.length_c   1.000
_cell.angle_alpha   90.00
_cell.angle_beta   90.00
_cell.angle_gamma   90.00
#
_symmetry.space_group_name_H-M   'P 1'
#
loop_
_entity.id
_entity.type
_entity.pdbx_description
1 polymer ?
#
loop_
_entity_poly.entity_id
_entity_poly.type
_entity_poly.pdbx_seq_one_letter_code
_entity_poly.pdbx_strand_id
1 'polypeptide(L)'
;YLKKWKFGNDTLDIIPHAGATVGTVQTFARAGGIVRLGRNLSGFGPDSVEAGGAMLQSTYQQIQNRPCFEYYLFAGFDVRAVAYNVFLDGNFFRSSPSVDRKDGVYDVLVGLSLRYRAARLSLTQIRRSEEFSVNGIGGGRQTFHSLNFGLEF
;
A
#
# COMPACT_ATOMS: atom_id res chain seq x y z
N TYR A 1 -9.39 7.64 5.44
CA TYR A 1 -10.61 6.85 5.59
C TYR A 1 -10.35 5.40 5.17
N LEU A 2 -10.76 4.45 6.01
CA LEU A 2 -10.63 3.02 5.79
C LEU A 2 -11.95 2.36 6.20
N LYS A 3 -12.50 1.51 5.36
CA LYS A 3 -13.72 0.74 5.67
C LYS A 3 -13.51 -0.70 5.23
N LYS A 4 -14.12 -1.64 5.94
CA LYS A 4 -14.06 -3.07 5.63
C LYS A 4 -15.47 -3.60 5.41
N TRP A 5 -15.69 -4.21 4.27
CA TRP A 5 -16.91 -4.93 3.94
C TRP A 5 -16.61 -6.42 3.87
N LYS A 6 -17.30 -7.21 4.69
CA LYS A 6 -17.14 -8.67 4.76
C LYS A 6 -18.27 -9.37 4.04
N PHE A 7 -17.94 -10.46 3.36
CA PHE A 7 -18.87 -11.33 2.65
C PHE A 7 -18.56 -12.78 2.99
N GLY A 8 -19.61 -13.63 3.14
CA GLY A 8 -19.52 -15.08 3.27
C GLY A 8 -18.62 -15.57 4.42
N ASN A 9 -19.08 -15.56 5.66
CA ASN A 9 -18.38 -16.14 6.83
C ASN A 9 -16.86 -15.84 6.91
N ASP A 10 -16.48 -14.57 6.69
CA ASP A 10 -15.07 -14.12 6.73
C ASP A 10 -14.14 -14.78 5.69
N THR A 11 -14.67 -15.19 4.54
CA THR A 11 -13.89 -15.74 3.42
C THR A 11 -13.51 -14.72 2.36
N LEU A 12 -14.30 -13.67 2.22
CA LEU A 12 -14.06 -12.58 1.26
C LEU A 12 -14.27 -11.26 1.96
N ASP A 13 -13.37 -10.32 1.78
CA ASP A 13 -13.61 -8.93 2.14
C ASP A 13 -13.06 -7.93 1.10
N ILE A 14 -13.61 -6.73 1.14
CA ILE A 14 -13.20 -5.60 0.33
C ILE A 14 -12.90 -4.44 1.27
N ILE A 15 -11.74 -3.84 1.13
CA ILE A 15 -11.23 -2.78 1.99
C ILE A 15 -10.91 -1.54 1.14
N PRO A 16 -11.90 -0.69 0.83
CA PRO A 16 -11.63 0.60 0.22
C PRO A 16 -10.93 1.54 1.20
N HIS A 17 -10.05 2.37 0.67
CA HIS A 17 -9.37 3.41 1.43
C HIS A 17 -9.23 4.69 0.63
N ALA A 18 -9.15 5.82 1.33
CA ALA A 18 -8.84 7.12 0.78
C ALA A 18 -8.13 7.97 1.83
N GLY A 19 -7.26 8.85 1.38
CA GLY A 19 -6.51 9.73 2.27
C GLY A 19 -5.87 10.89 1.53
N ALA A 20 -5.40 11.88 2.30
CA ALA A 20 -4.61 12.98 1.79
C ALA A 20 -3.47 13.26 2.78
N THR A 21 -2.35 13.67 2.24
CA THR A 21 -1.17 14.10 3.01
C THR A 21 -0.78 15.49 2.53
N VAL A 22 -0.55 16.40 3.48
CA VAL A 22 -0.02 17.73 3.22
C VAL A 22 1.25 17.91 4.04
N GLY A 23 2.35 18.22 3.37
CA GLY A 23 3.63 18.35 4.04
C GLY A 23 4.71 18.94 3.14
N THR A 24 5.84 19.30 3.75
CA THR A 24 7.01 19.89 3.04
C THR A 24 7.82 18.84 2.25
N VAL A 25 7.61 17.55 2.51
CA VAL A 25 8.26 16.45 1.77
C VAL A 25 7.37 15.98 0.64
N GLN A 26 6.10 15.76 0.92
CA GLN A 26 5.12 15.34 -0.08
C GLN A 26 3.74 15.92 0.23
N THR A 27 3.01 16.26 -0.84
CA THR A 27 1.58 16.62 -0.78
C THR A 27 0.87 15.81 -1.86
N PHE A 28 -0.06 14.96 -1.46
CA PHE A 28 -0.82 14.11 -2.38
C PHE A 28 -2.18 13.72 -1.81
N ALA A 29 -3.11 13.38 -2.68
CA ALA A 29 -4.34 12.66 -2.36
C ALA A 29 -4.25 11.23 -2.92
N ARG A 30 -4.84 10.27 -2.23
CA ARG A 30 -4.85 8.87 -2.64
C ARG A 30 -6.22 8.24 -2.46
N ALA A 31 -6.53 7.25 -3.31
CA ALA A 31 -7.69 6.40 -3.18
C ALA A 31 -7.40 5.03 -3.77
N GLY A 32 -7.98 4.00 -3.17
CA GLY A 32 -7.76 2.63 -3.63
C GLY A 32 -8.60 1.62 -2.89
N GLY A 33 -8.23 0.35 -3.05
CA GLY A 33 -8.90 -0.73 -2.36
C GLY A 33 -8.16 -2.05 -2.48
N ILE A 34 -8.43 -2.93 -1.52
CA ILE A 34 -7.90 -4.29 -1.47
C ILE A 34 -9.06 -5.25 -1.38
N VAL A 35 -8.97 -6.33 -2.14
CA VAL A 35 -9.84 -7.51 -2.05
C VAL A 35 -9.02 -8.63 -1.45
N ARG A 36 -9.56 -9.32 -0.44
CA ARG A 36 -8.93 -10.50 0.18
C ARG A 36 -9.85 -11.70 0.07
N LEU A 37 -9.27 -12.84 -0.27
CA LEU A 37 -9.96 -14.13 -0.34
C LEU A 37 -9.18 -15.16 0.48
N GLY A 38 -9.81 -15.75 1.48
CA GLY A 38 -9.13 -16.69 2.36
C GLY A 38 -9.99 -17.22 3.48
N ARG A 39 -9.38 -17.48 4.62
CA ARG A 39 -10.07 -18.01 5.80
C ARG A 39 -9.66 -17.23 7.05
N ASN A 40 -10.67 -16.96 7.90
CA ASN A 40 -10.50 -16.26 9.17
C ASN A 40 -9.93 -14.85 9.00
N LEU A 41 -10.42 -14.08 8.02
CA LEU A 41 -9.94 -12.77 7.68
C LEU A 41 -10.06 -11.80 8.86
N SER A 42 -8.94 -11.54 9.53
CA SER A 42 -8.84 -10.58 10.62
C SER A 42 -8.13 -9.29 10.20
N GLY A 43 -8.20 -8.23 11.00
CA GLY A 43 -7.52 -6.96 10.71
C GLY A 43 -7.96 -6.30 9.40
N PHE A 44 -7.19 -5.30 8.95
CA PHE A 44 -7.52 -4.46 7.79
C PHE A 44 -6.64 -4.70 6.56
N GLY A 45 -5.72 -5.63 6.57
CA GLY A 45 -4.95 -5.87 5.37
C GLY A 45 -3.60 -6.53 5.62
N PRO A 46 -2.87 -6.75 4.55
CA PRO A 46 -1.51 -7.25 4.64
C PRO A 46 -0.58 -6.16 5.21
N ASP A 47 0.43 -6.59 5.95
CA ASP A 47 1.55 -5.73 6.34
C ASP A 47 2.44 -5.56 5.10
N SER A 48 2.10 -4.64 4.23
CA SER A 48 2.94 -4.30 3.08
C SER A 48 3.67 -3.00 3.35
N VAL A 49 4.99 -3.04 3.29
CA VAL A 49 5.80 -1.84 3.24
C VAL A 49 5.83 -1.37 1.79
N GLU A 50 5.22 -0.23 1.53
CA GLU A 50 5.27 0.40 0.23
C GLU A 50 6.55 1.22 0.11
N ALA A 51 7.34 0.98 -0.96
CA ALA A 51 8.46 1.85 -1.30
C ALA A 51 7.92 3.22 -1.72
N GLY A 52 8.22 4.26 -0.94
CA GLY A 52 7.74 5.62 -1.20
C GLY A 52 6.76 6.19 -0.18
N GLY A 53 6.60 5.53 0.97
CA GLY A 53 5.96 6.13 2.15
C GLY A 53 4.43 6.08 2.20
N ALA A 54 3.76 5.46 1.27
CA ALA A 54 2.35 5.14 1.41
C ALA A 54 2.23 3.78 2.10
N MET A 55 2.22 3.79 3.41
CA MET A 55 1.96 2.60 4.20
C MET A 55 0.46 2.31 4.16
N LEU A 56 0.08 1.15 3.59
CA LEU A 56 -1.07 0.43 4.09
C LEU A 56 -0.64 -0.15 5.45
N GLN A 57 -0.56 0.70 6.43
CA GLN A 57 -0.24 0.31 7.78
C GLN A 57 -1.36 -0.62 8.24
N SER A 58 -1.04 -1.86 8.54
CA SER A 58 -1.98 -2.68 9.28
C SER A 58 -2.26 -1.93 10.57
N THR A 59 -3.45 -1.36 10.67
CA THR A 59 -3.88 -0.73 11.91
C THR A 59 -3.87 -1.85 12.94
N TYR A 60 -2.98 -1.76 13.90
CA TYR A 60 -2.86 -2.68 15.02
C TYR A 60 -4.19 -2.66 15.79
N GLN A 61 -5.14 -3.42 15.33
CA GLN A 61 -6.32 -3.69 16.11
C GLN A 61 -5.99 -4.87 17.02
N GLN A 62 -5.92 -4.58 18.28
CA GLN A 62 -5.92 -5.59 19.35
C GLN A 62 -7.25 -6.35 19.28
N ILE A 63 -7.33 -7.36 18.40
CA ILE A 63 -8.50 -8.19 18.25
C ILE A 63 -8.43 -9.23 19.37
N GLN A 64 -9.26 -9.06 20.39
CA GLN A 64 -9.54 -10.13 21.35
C GLN A 64 -10.16 -11.31 20.58
N ASN A 65 -9.69 -12.52 20.81
CA ASN A 65 -10.12 -13.76 20.13
C ASN A 65 -9.70 -13.88 18.64
N ARG A 66 -8.41 -13.72 18.36
CA ARG A 66 -7.87 -14.01 17.03
C ARG A 66 -7.87 -15.51 16.74
N PRO A 67 -8.28 -15.94 15.54
CA PRO A 67 -8.14 -17.35 15.16
C PRO A 67 -6.66 -17.76 15.15
N CYS A 68 -6.37 -19.00 15.56
CA CYS A 68 -4.98 -19.50 15.62
C CYS A 68 -4.32 -19.57 14.24
N PHE A 69 -5.11 -19.69 13.17
CA PHE A 69 -4.64 -19.79 11.80
C PHE A 69 -5.49 -18.94 10.88
N GLU A 70 -4.82 -18.10 10.08
CA GLU A 70 -5.40 -17.24 9.06
C GLU A 70 -4.54 -17.33 7.80
N TYR A 71 -5.18 -17.41 6.65
CA TYR A 71 -4.50 -17.29 5.36
C TYR A 71 -5.40 -16.62 4.36
N TYR A 72 -4.81 -15.83 3.48
CA TYR A 72 -5.52 -15.21 2.37
C TYR A 72 -4.61 -14.82 1.22
N LEU A 73 -5.18 -14.85 0.03
CA LEU A 73 -4.70 -14.15 -1.14
C LEU A 73 -5.30 -12.75 -1.14
N PHE A 74 -4.56 -11.79 -1.65
CA PHE A 74 -5.06 -10.44 -1.79
C PHE A 74 -4.60 -9.81 -3.10
N ALA A 75 -5.44 -8.94 -3.63
CA ALA A 75 -5.13 -8.07 -4.75
C ALA A 75 -5.68 -6.69 -4.47
N GLY A 76 -5.00 -5.66 -4.94
CA GLY A 76 -5.42 -4.29 -4.71
C GLY A 76 -4.85 -3.32 -5.72
N PHE A 77 -5.38 -2.11 -5.67
CA PHE A 77 -4.88 -0.98 -6.42
C PHE A 77 -4.91 0.27 -5.56
N ASP A 78 -4.02 1.20 -5.86
CA ASP A 78 -3.95 2.52 -5.26
C ASP A 78 -3.65 3.55 -6.35
N VAL A 79 -4.35 4.66 -6.34
CA VAL A 79 -4.12 5.80 -7.23
C VAL A 79 -3.76 7.00 -6.38
N ARG A 80 -2.71 7.71 -6.78
CA ARG A 80 -2.25 8.92 -6.12
C ARG A 80 -2.23 10.08 -7.10
N ALA A 81 -2.83 11.20 -6.68
CA ALA A 81 -2.67 12.51 -7.32
C ALA A 81 -1.63 13.28 -6.50
N VAL A 82 -0.44 13.47 -7.06
CA VAL A 82 0.70 14.08 -6.37
C VAL A 82 0.78 15.56 -6.75
N ALA A 83 0.56 16.45 -5.77
CA ALA A 83 0.70 17.89 -5.96
C ALA A 83 2.14 18.38 -5.73
N TYR A 84 2.90 17.72 -4.84
CA TYR A 84 4.29 18.07 -4.55
C TYR A 84 5.07 16.85 -4.05
N ASN A 85 6.32 16.72 -4.51
CA ASN A 85 7.26 15.72 -4.05
C ASN A 85 8.69 16.29 -4.09
N VAL A 86 9.29 16.54 -2.93
CA VAL A 86 10.63 17.16 -2.80
C VAL A 86 11.73 16.39 -3.56
N PHE A 87 11.60 15.08 -3.69
CA PHE A 87 12.58 14.23 -4.40
C PHE A 87 12.54 14.39 -5.92
N LEU A 88 11.42 14.85 -6.48
CA LEU A 88 11.22 15.03 -7.92
C LEU A 88 11.16 16.50 -8.31
N ASP A 89 10.41 17.31 -7.54
CA ASP A 89 10.22 18.76 -7.80
C ASP A 89 11.40 19.60 -7.29
N GLY A 90 12.29 19.02 -6.46
CA GLY A 90 13.35 19.74 -5.80
C GLY A 90 12.91 20.49 -4.54
N ASN A 91 13.83 21.22 -3.92
CA ASN A 91 13.59 21.89 -2.65
C ASN A 91 12.66 23.11 -2.82
N PHE A 92 11.63 23.21 -1.98
CA PHE A 92 10.67 24.33 -1.99
C PHE A 92 11.32 25.71 -1.72
N PHE A 93 12.43 25.76 -0.97
CA PHE A 93 13.10 26.99 -0.55
C PHE A 93 14.40 27.29 -1.29
N ARG A 94 14.89 26.41 -2.17
CA ARG A 94 16.14 26.58 -2.94
C ARG A 94 16.01 25.98 -4.32
N SER A 95 16.61 26.64 -5.32
CA SER A 95 16.76 26.08 -6.67
C SER A 95 17.60 24.79 -6.58
N SER A 96 17.01 23.66 -6.90
CA SER A 96 17.66 22.35 -6.95
C SER A 96 17.27 21.64 -8.25
N PRO A 97 18.07 20.68 -8.72
CA PRO A 97 17.68 19.88 -9.88
C PRO A 97 16.30 19.23 -9.67
N SER A 98 15.47 19.32 -10.70
CA SER A 98 14.13 18.71 -10.73
C SER A 98 13.95 17.89 -12.00
N VAL A 99 13.00 16.98 -11.99
CA VAL A 99 12.58 16.18 -13.15
C VAL A 99 11.10 16.42 -13.42
N ASP A 100 10.66 16.12 -14.64
CA ASP A 100 9.24 16.23 -15.00
C ASP A 100 8.45 15.14 -14.26
N ARG A 101 7.81 15.52 -13.16
CA ARG A 101 6.99 14.65 -12.34
C ARG A 101 5.67 14.34 -13.06
N LYS A 102 5.17 13.11 -12.90
CA LYS A 102 3.79 12.76 -13.26
C LYS A 102 2.86 13.04 -12.07
N ASP A 103 1.79 13.80 -12.32
CA ASP A 103 0.79 14.17 -11.30
C ASP A 103 -0.04 12.98 -10.85
N GLY A 104 -0.17 11.94 -11.69
CA GLY A 104 -0.92 10.73 -11.40
C GLY A 104 -0.02 9.50 -11.40
N VAL A 105 -0.03 8.77 -10.28
CA VAL A 105 0.69 7.51 -10.09
C VAL A 105 -0.28 6.45 -9.63
N TYR A 106 -0.17 5.23 -10.16
CA TYR A 106 -0.97 4.11 -9.68
C TYR A 106 -0.10 2.92 -9.35
N ASP A 107 -0.52 2.18 -8.35
CA ASP A 107 0.08 0.93 -7.90
C ASP A 107 -0.96 -0.20 -8.02
N VAL A 108 -0.51 -1.35 -8.49
CA VAL A 108 -1.26 -2.61 -8.44
C VAL A 108 -0.47 -3.58 -7.58
N LEU A 109 -1.13 -4.21 -6.63
CA LEU A 109 -0.52 -5.14 -5.71
C LEU A 109 -1.24 -6.49 -5.70
N VAL A 110 -0.48 -7.55 -5.52
CA VAL A 110 -0.99 -8.91 -5.32
C VAL A 110 -0.08 -9.63 -4.34
N GLY A 111 -0.66 -10.51 -3.53
CA GLY A 111 0.15 -11.24 -2.55
C GLY A 111 -0.61 -12.31 -1.80
N LEU A 112 0.13 -12.94 -0.89
CA LEU A 112 -0.32 -13.99 0.00
C LEU A 112 0.10 -13.63 1.42
N SER A 113 -0.79 -13.84 2.39
CA SER A 113 -0.48 -13.72 3.81
C SER A 113 -0.88 -14.98 4.55
N LEU A 114 0.00 -15.42 5.42
CA LEU A 114 -0.17 -16.57 6.31
C LEU A 114 0.08 -16.11 7.74
N ARG A 115 -0.81 -16.47 8.66
CA ARG A 115 -0.60 -16.24 10.10
C ARG A 115 -0.87 -17.53 10.87
N TYR A 116 0.06 -17.88 11.71
CA TYR A 116 -0.08 -18.97 12.65
C TYR A 116 0.27 -18.48 14.06
N ARG A 117 -0.75 -18.44 14.94
CA ARG A 117 -0.61 -17.88 16.30
C ARG A 117 -0.05 -16.46 16.26
N ALA A 118 1.14 -16.26 16.84
CA ALA A 118 1.85 -14.98 16.89
C ALA A 118 2.70 -14.68 15.65
N ALA A 119 2.98 -15.67 14.81
CA ALA A 119 3.83 -15.50 13.63
C ALA A 119 3.01 -15.16 12.38
N ARG A 120 3.45 -14.16 11.63
CA ARG A 120 2.89 -13.78 10.33
C ARG A 120 3.96 -13.73 9.26
N LEU A 121 3.63 -14.23 8.09
CA LEU A 121 4.45 -14.17 6.89
C LEU A 121 3.61 -13.63 5.74
N SER A 122 4.10 -12.60 5.05
CA SER A 122 3.43 -12.02 3.90
C SER A 122 4.40 -11.87 2.72
N LEU A 123 3.95 -12.29 1.55
CA LEU A 123 4.63 -12.10 0.27
C LEU A 123 3.78 -11.15 -0.55
N THR A 124 4.38 -10.08 -1.08
CA THR A 124 3.67 -9.08 -1.89
C THR A 124 4.49 -8.73 -3.12
N GLN A 125 3.84 -8.68 -4.27
CA GLN A 125 4.35 -8.06 -5.48
C GLN A 125 3.59 -6.78 -5.74
N ILE A 126 4.32 -5.68 -5.97
CA ILE A 126 3.76 -4.36 -6.26
C ILE A 126 4.30 -3.93 -7.63
N ARG A 127 3.40 -3.51 -8.51
CA ARG A 127 3.74 -2.90 -9.80
C ARG A 127 3.30 -1.45 -9.78
N ARG A 128 4.27 -0.55 -9.92
CA ARG A 128 4.07 0.90 -9.94
C ARG A 128 4.15 1.44 -11.35
N SER A 129 3.27 2.39 -11.66
CA SER A 129 3.38 3.20 -12.87
C SER A 129 4.61 4.11 -12.82
N GLU A 130 4.93 4.74 -13.93
CA GLU A 130 5.97 5.75 -13.99
C GLU A 130 5.64 6.95 -13.09
N GLU A 131 6.60 7.42 -12.30
CA GLU A 131 6.46 8.56 -11.39
C GLU A 131 7.02 9.86 -11.99
N PHE A 132 7.95 9.75 -12.96
CA PHE A 132 8.62 10.90 -13.58
C PHE A 132 9.07 10.59 -15.01
N SER A 133 9.41 11.61 -15.76
CA SER A 133 10.10 11.51 -17.05
C SER A 133 11.32 12.44 -17.08
N VAL A 134 12.34 12.04 -17.83
CA VAL A 134 13.53 12.85 -18.10
C VAL A 134 13.65 13.01 -19.60
N ASN A 135 13.60 14.26 -20.10
CA ASN A 135 13.66 14.58 -21.54
C ASN A 135 12.65 13.78 -22.39
N GLY A 136 11.44 13.56 -21.86
CA GLY A 136 10.40 12.81 -22.57
C GLY A 136 10.57 11.28 -22.51
N ILE A 137 11.63 10.77 -21.91
CA ILE A 137 11.82 9.34 -21.64
C ILE A 137 11.32 9.06 -20.23
N GLY A 138 10.31 8.25 -20.09
CA GLY A 138 9.72 7.87 -18.78
C GLY A 138 10.73 7.13 -17.91
N GLY A 139 10.63 7.28 -16.59
CA GLY A 139 11.45 6.56 -15.60
C GLY A 139 11.23 5.06 -15.52
N GLY A 140 10.32 4.54 -16.37
CA GLY A 140 9.98 3.12 -16.46
C GLY A 140 9.02 2.66 -15.36
N ARG A 141 8.30 1.57 -15.65
CA ARG A 141 7.47 0.88 -14.66
C ARG A 141 8.37 0.14 -13.68
N GLN A 142 8.02 0.21 -12.40
CA GLN A 142 8.79 -0.44 -11.35
C GLN A 142 8.02 -1.63 -10.80
N THR A 143 8.74 -2.73 -10.52
CA THR A 143 8.18 -3.91 -9.85
C THR A 143 8.96 -4.17 -8.58
N PHE A 144 8.26 -4.24 -7.47
CA PHE A 144 8.84 -4.52 -6.15
C PHE A 144 8.32 -5.87 -5.64
N HIS A 145 9.17 -6.60 -4.96
CA HIS A 145 8.81 -7.79 -4.20
C HIS A 145 9.11 -7.54 -2.74
N SER A 146 8.15 -7.82 -1.88
CA SER A 146 8.29 -7.65 -0.43
C SER A 146 8.02 -8.98 0.26
N LEU A 147 8.90 -9.33 1.19
CA LEU A 147 8.72 -10.42 2.13
C LEU A 147 8.70 -9.81 3.53
N ASN A 148 7.59 -9.93 4.23
CA ASN A 148 7.43 -9.45 5.60
C ASN A 148 7.26 -10.63 6.55
N PHE A 149 8.04 -10.61 7.63
CA PHE A 149 7.88 -11.52 8.74
C PHE A 149 7.63 -10.70 10.02
N GLY A 150 6.58 -11.04 10.74
CA GLY A 150 6.19 -10.36 11.98
C GLY A 150 5.91 -11.33 13.09
N LEU A 151 6.22 -10.93 14.32
CA LEU A 151 5.82 -11.61 15.55
C LEU A 151 4.95 -10.66 16.37
N GLU A 152 3.76 -11.11 16.73
CA GLU A 152 2.79 -10.36 17.53
C GLU A 152 2.74 -10.97 18.95
N PHE A 153 3.01 -10.18 19.97
CA PHE A 153 3.02 -10.59 21.40
C PHE A 153 1.80 -10.06 22.14
#